data_b687f0941e8fcb05bdeb15e8c741e016
#
_entry.id   b687f0941e8fcb05bdeb15e8c741e016
#
_cell.length_a   1.000
_cell.length_b   1.000
_cell.length_c   1.000
_cell.angle_alpha   90.00
_cell.angle_beta   90.00
_cell.angle_gamma   90.00
#
_symmetry.space_group_name_H-M   'P 1'
#
loop_
_entity.id
_entity.type
_entity.pdbx_description
1 polymer ?
#
loop_
_entity_poly.entity_id
_entity_poly.type
_entity_poly.pdbx_seq_one_letter_code
_entity_poly.pdbx_strand_id
1 'polypeptide(L)'
;ARNTGIAMAKGQYIQFIDADDFLISGNYDKCLDFIRFKDADIVLFDFATKDTSNIQLANNEVVSGSEYMHNNNLRASACGYIFRKNILVNLRFTKGILHEDEEFTPQLFICADKVYNTKVQAYFYRKRKESITHKKDKRWILMRLQDTEQIIKTLQDKADLMPAKDRMAMLRRVAQLTMDYIYNVIVLTRDEQYLNHVILRLEKRGLFPLPKKNYTRKYRLFSALINSGFGRKILIRTLPNRH
;
A
#
# COMPACT_ATOMS: atom_id res chain seq x y z
N ALA A 1 3.04 -0.74 18.99
CA ALA A 1 3.20 -2.20 18.92
C ALA A 1 4.24 -2.61 17.87
N ARG A 2 4.08 -2.31 16.54
CA ARG A 2 4.99 -2.80 15.47
C ARG A 2 6.43 -2.34 15.65
N ASN A 3 6.69 -1.07 15.96
CA ASN A 3 8.06 -0.58 16.23
C ASN A 3 8.71 -1.24 17.47
N THR A 4 7.93 -1.56 18.49
CA THR A 4 8.40 -2.33 19.64
C THR A 4 8.79 -3.74 19.22
N GLY A 5 7.96 -4.39 18.38
CA GLY A 5 8.27 -5.70 17.81
C GLY A 5 9.57 -5.69 17.00
N ILE A 6 9.79 -4.67 16.13
CA ILE A 6 11.04 -4.51 15.38
C ILE A 6 12.25 -4.40 16.34
N ALA A 7 12.14 -3.60 17.39
CA ALA A 7 13.23 -3.39 18.35
C ALA A 7 13.57 -4.65 19.15
N MET A 8 12.57 -5.47 19.49
CA MET A 8 12.75 -6.70 20.27
C MET A 8 13.09 -7.93 19.41
N ALA A 9 12.86 -7.88 18.10
CA ALA A 9 13.10 -9.00 17.21
C ALA A 9 14.58 -9.40 17.18
N LYS A 10 14.88 -10.68 17.49
CA LYS A 10 16.23 -11.27 17.47
C LYS A 10 16.53 -12.02 16.18
N GLY A 11 15.49 -12.40 15.42
CA GLY A 11 15.61 -13.13 14.16
C GLY A 11 16.20 -12.30 13.02
N GLN A 12 16.71 -12.99 12.01
CA GLN A 12 17.20 -12.36 10.78
C GLN A 12 16.05 -11.84 9.90
N TYR A 13 14.86 -12.42 10.04
CA TYR A 13 13.65 -12.06 9.31
C TYR A 13 12.52 -11.67 10.26
N ILE A 14 11.64 -10.81 9.79
CA ILE A 14 10.48 -10.31 10.53
C ILE A 14 9.22 -10.59 9.71
N GLN A 15 8.18 -11.08 10.39
CA GLN A 15 6.81 -11.20 9.90
C GLN A 15 5.88 -10.55 10.91
N PHE A 16 4.96 -9.70 10.43
CA PHE A 16 3.87 -9.17 11.24
C PHE A 16 2.62 -10.02 11.08
N ILE A 17 1.93 -10.26 12.18
CA ILE A 17 0.64 -10.96 12.22
C ILE A 17 -0.30 -10.12 13.07
N ASP A 18 -1.49 -9.84 12.57
CA ASP A 18 -2.54 -9.20 13.34
C ASP A 18 -3.14 -10.23 14.34
N ALA A 19 -3.54 -9.77 15.51
CA ALA A 19 -3.90 -10.65 16.64
C ALA A 19 -5.13 -11.55 16.38
N ASP A 20 -5.93 -11.22 15.38
CA ASP A 20 -7.14 -11.97 15.00
C ASP A 20 -6.96 -12.87 13.77
N ASP A 21 -5.77 -12.86 13.17
CA ASP A 21 -5.43 -13.59 11.97
C ASP A 21 -4.48 -14.76 12.28
N PHE A 22 -4.16 -15.60 11.29
CA PHE A 22 -3.19 -16.69 11.44
C PHE A 22 -2.48 -17.03 10.13
N LEU A 23 -1.34 -17.72 10.24
CA LEU A 23 -0.59 -18.24 9.10
C LEU A 23 -1.10 -19.62 8.73
N ILE A 24 -1.27 -19.89 7.43
CA ILE A 24 -1.66 -21.20 6.91
C ILE A 24 -0.39 -22.05 6.82
N SER A 25 -0.20 -22.98 7.77
CA SER A 25 1.05 -23.67 8.05
C SER A 25 1.78 -24.17 6.80
N GLY A 26 1.28 -25.18 6.10
CA GLY A 26 1.98 -25.76 4.93
C GLY A 26 2.19 -24.78 3.77
N ASN A 27 1.36 -23.75 3.64
CA ASN A 27 1.54 -22.71 2.64
C ASN A 27 2.61 -21.71 3.06
N TYR A 28 2.64 -21.35 4.36
CA TYR A 28 3.66 -20.46 4.89
C TYR A 28 5.06 -21.10 4.84
N ASP A 29 5.19 -22.40 5.09
CA ASP A 29 6.47 -23.12 4.99
C ASP A 29 7.11 -22.97 3.61
N LYS A 30 6.30 -22.99 2.53
CA LYS A 30 6.79 -22.73 1.17
C LYS A 30 7.34 -21.32 0.98
N CYS A 31 6.78 -20.33 1.67
CA CYS A 31 7.33 -18.98 1.67
C CYS A 31 8.68 -18.92 2.41
N LEU A 32 8.84 -19.73 3.48
CA LEU A 32 10.10 -19.86 4.21
C LEU A 32 11.21 -20.49 3.36
N ASP A 33 10.88 -21.34 2.40
CA ASP A 33 11.87 -21.97 1.51
C ASP A 33 12.58 -20.92 0.62
N PHE A 34 11.92 -19.84 0.25
CA PHE A 34 12.58 -18.72 -0.45
C PHE A 34 13.63 -18.02 0.44
N ILE A 35 13.37 -17.95 1.73
CA ILE A 35 14.34 -17.43 2.71
C ILE A 35 15.52 -18.39 2.86
N ARG A 36 15.23 -19.70 3.01
CA ARG A 36 16.25 -20.73 3.25
C ARG A 36 17.15 -20.98 2.06
N PHE A 37 16.60 -20.96 0.85
CA PHE A 37 17.30 -21.46 -0.35
C PHE A 37 17.57 -20.36 -1.41
N LYS A 38 16.94 -19.20 -1.32
CA LYS A 38 17.05 -18.14 -2.34
C LYS A 38 17.61 -16.83 -1.79
N ASP A 39 17.95 -16.77 -0.53
CA ASP A 39 18.50 -15.57 0.12
C ASP A 39 17.66 -14.32 -0.17
N ALA A 40 16.35 -14.45 -0.04
CA ALA A 40 15.36 -13.38 -0.31
C ALA A 40 15.49 -12.23 0.68
N ASP A 41 15.30 -10.99 0.23
CA ASP A 41 15.11 -9.84 1.13
C ASP A 41 13.66 -9.67 1.52
N ILE A 42 12.74 -9.87 0.56
CA ILE A 42 11.29 -9.85 0.79
C ILE A 42 10.64 -11.05 0.08
N VAL A 43 9.76 -11.73 0.79
CA VAL A 43 8.89 -12.78 0.24
C VAL A 43 7.44 -12.34 0.42
N LEU A 44 6.77 -12.02 -0.67
CA LEU A 44 5.34 -11.68 -0.71
C LEU A 44 4.50 -12.93 -0.82
N PHE A 45 3.33 -12.90 -0.19
CA PHE A 45 2.31 -13.93 -0.29
C PHE A 45 0.90 -13.32 -0.29
N ASP A 46 -0.09 -14.10 -0.69
CA ASP A 46 -1.47 -13.67 -0.76
C ASP A 46 -2.27 -14.01 0.51
N PHE A 47 -3.41 -13.31 0.65
CA PHE A 47 -4.35 -13.49 1.75
C PHE A 47 -5.45 -14.46 1.33
N ALA A 48 -5.78 -15.41 2.20
CA ALA A 48 -6.97 -16.24 2.10
C ALA A 48 -8.08 -15.69 3.02
N THR A 49 -9.32 -15.78 2.57
CA THR A 49 -10.52 -15.50 3.38
C THR A 49 -11.36 -16.77 3.60
N LYS A 50 -10.98 -17.86 2.96
CA LYS A 50 -11.52 -19.22 3.13
C LYS A 50 -10.33 -20.13 3.28
N ASP A 51 -10.48 -21.17 4.07
CA ASP A 51 -9.45 -22.21 4.21
C ASP A 51 -9.41 -23.03 2.91
N THR A 52 -8.49 -22.63 2.02
CA THR A 52 -8.28 -23.30 0.74
C THR A 52 -6.84 -23.78 0.65
N SER A 53 -6.68 -25.07 0.52
CA SER A 53 -5.37 -25.73 0.32
C SER A 53 -4.79 -25.54 -1.10
N ASN A 54 -5.35 -24.68 -1.93
CA ASN A 54 -4.89 -24.48 -3.29
C ASN A 54 -3.60 -23.68 -3.34
N ILE A 55 -2.56 -24.36 -3.79
CA ILE A 55 -1.20 -23.85 -3.90
C ILE A 55 -0.92 -23.58 -5.38
N GLN A 56 -1.04 -22.36 -5.80
CA GLN A 56 -0.43 -21.90 -7.04
C GLN A 56 0.92 -21.26 -6.70
N LEU A 57 2.01 -21.93 -7.03
CA LEU A 57 3.32 -21.29 -7.07
C LEU A 57 3.35 -20.43 -8.34
N ALA A 58 3.48 -19.13 -8.17
CA ALA A 58 3.74 -18.25 -9.29
C ALA A 58 5.20 -18.39 -9.77
N ASN A 59 5.47 -17.85 -10.95
CA ASN A 59 6.82 -17.73 -11.48
C ASN A 59 7.75 -17.14 -10.43
N ASN A 60 8.83 -17.86 -10.15
CA ASN A 60 9.81 -17.53 -9.10
C ASN A 60 10.85 -16.51 -9.59
N GLU A 61 10.44 -15.56 -10.42
CA GLU A 61 11.32 -14.50 -10.90
C GLU A 61 11.69 -13.57 -9.74
N VAL A 62 12.99 -13.38 -9.56
CA VAL A 62 13.52 -12.44 -8.58
C VAL A 62 13.65 -11.07 -9.24
N VAL A 63 13.15 -10.04 -8.56
CA VAL A 63 13.28 -8.64 -8.99
C VAL A 63 13.68 -7.77 -7.81
N SER A 64 14.26 -6.59 -8.08
CA SER A 64 14.44 -5.59 -7.01
C SER A 64 13.09 -5.01 -6.57
N GLY A 65 13.03 -4.47 -5.33
CA GLY A 65 11.80 -3.86 -4.84
C GLY A 65 11.35 -2.67 -5.67
N SER A 66 12.28 -1.86 -6.19
CA SER A 66 11.96 -0.78 -7.13
C SER A 66 11.35 -1.32 -8.42
N GLU A 67 11.89 -2.38 -8.98
CA GLU A 67 11.36 -3.00 -10.18
C GLU A 67 9.98 -3.63 -9.93
N TYR A 68 9.81 -4.30 -8.79
CA TYR A 68 8.51 -4.82 -8.38
C TYR A 68 7.46 -3.70 -8.31
N MET A 69 7.77 -2.60 -7.63
CA MET A 69 6.88 -1.45 -7.49
C MET A 69 6.62 -0.73 -8.83
N HIS A 70 7.61 -0.72 -9.73
CA HIS A 70 7.45 -0.14 -11.06
C HIS A 70 6.48 -0.95 -11.94
N ASN A 71 6.47 -2.27 -11.82
CA ASN A 71 5.70 -3.17 -12.69
C ASN A 71 4.39 -3.65 -12.05
N ASN A 72 4.29 -3.66 -10.72
CA ASN A 72 3.16 -4.22 -10.00
C ASN A 72 2.44 -3.19 -9.12
N ASN A 73 1.20 -3.51 -8.73
CA ASN A 73 0.48 -2.77 -7.72
C ASN A 73 0.88 -3.30 -6.34
N LEU A 74 1.58 -2.46 -5.59
CA LEU A 74 2.00 -2.82 -4.24
C LEU A 74 0.80 -2.85 -3.30
N ARG A 75 0.57 -4.02 -2.66
CA ARG A 75 -0.31 -4.11 -1.48
C ARG A 75 0.52 -3.72 -0.26
N ALA A 76 0.21 -2.61 0.36
CA ALA A 76 0.99 -2.07 1.46
C ALA A 76 0.63 -2.65 2.84
N SER A 77 -0.04 -3.80 2.93
CA SER A 77 -0.30 -4.46 4.21
C SER A 77 0.99 -5.05 4.78
N ALA A 78 1.40 -4.62 5.96
CA ALA A 78 2.60 -5.11 6.64
C ALA A 78 2.55 -6.62 6.96
N CYS A 79 1.36 -7.21 7.01
CA CYS A 79 1.16 -8.64 7.26
C CYS A 79 1.31 -9.51 5.99
N GLY A 80 1.44 -8.92 4.80
CA GLY A 80 1.45 -9.62 3.51
C GLY A 80 2.83 -10.08 3.02
N TYR A 81 3.85 -9.97 3.82
CA TYR A 81 5.21 -10.36 3.43
C TYR A 81 6.11 -10.66 4.63
N ILE A 82 7.14 -11.48 4.38
CA ILE A 82 8.28 -11.67 5.29
C ILE A 82 9.41 -10.81 4.75
N PHE A 83 10.18 -10.17 5.61
CA PHE A 83 11.30 -9.35 5.18
C PHE A 83 12.55 -9.52 6.03
N ARG A 84 13.71 -9.36 5.42
CA ARG A 84 15.01 -9.42 6.09
C ARG A 84 15.19 -8.18 6.98
N LYS A 85 15.55 -8.38 8.24
CA LYS A 85 15.64 -7.32 9.24
C LYS A 85 16.68 -6.23 8.88
N ASN A 86 17.79 -6.61 8.28
CA ASN A 86 18.87 -5.66 7.97
C ASN A 86 18.50 -4.60 6.92
N ILE A 87 17.52 -4.88 6.02
CA ILE A 87 17.08 -3.88 5.03
C ILE A 87 16.29 -2.72 5.65
N LEU A 88 15.88 -2.84 6.92
CA LEU A 88 15.20 -1.74 7.62
C LEU A 88 16.10 -0.51 7.81
N VAL A 89 17.41 -0.71 7.96
CA VAL A 89 18.32 0.36 8.37
C VAL A 89 17.72 1.10 9.58
N ASN A 90 17.18 2.30 9.35
CA ASN A 90 16.51 3.11 10.37
C ASN A 90 15.00 3.27 10.12
N LEU A 91 14.44 2.54 9.14
CA LEU A 91 13.02 2.65 8.81
C LEU A 91 12.14 2.17 9.97
N ARG A 92 11.15 2.98 10.33
CA ARG A 92 10.17 2.69 11.38
C ARG A 92 8.80 3.17 10.93
N PHE A 93 7.76 2.56 11.50
CA PHE A 93 6.39 3.04 11.28
C PHE A 93 6.19 4.41 11.95
N THR A 94 5.56 5.33 11.26
CA THR A 94 5.16 6.61 11.84
C THR A 94 4.07 6.38 12.88
N LYS A 95 4.27 6.98 14.07
CA LYS A 95 3.33 6.82 15.18
C LYS A 95 2.15 7.77 15.03
N GLY A 96 0.96 7.29 15.42
CA GLY A 96 -0.23 8.13 15.53
C GLY A 96 -0.98 8.41 14.23
N ILE A 97 -0.54 7.86 13.10
CA ILE A 97 -1.26 7.95 11.82
C ILE A 97 -2.02 6.65 11.51
N LEU A 98 -3.10 6.79 10.78
CA LEU A 98 -3.84 5.66 10.20
C LEU A 98 -3.17 5.22 8.89
N HIS A 99 -3.23 3.91 8.60
CA HIS A 99 -2.60 3.34 7.39
C HIS A 99 -1.08 3.55 7.32
N GLU A 100 -0.41 3.45 8.46
CA GLU A 100 1.05 3.59 8.59
C GLU A 100 1.84 2.60 7.72
N ASP A 101 1.22 1.49 7.34
CA ASP A 101 1.77 0.52 6.40
C ASP A 101 1.84 1.04 4.95
N GLU A 102 0.96 1.94 4.55
CA GLU A 102 1.02 2.63 3.25
C GLU A 102 2.25 3.55 3.12
N GLU A 103 2.76 4.07 4.23
CA GLU A 103 4.00 4.82 4.27
C GLU A 103 5.23 3.89 4.39
N PHE A 104 5.17 2.90 5.27
CA PHE A 104 6.28 2.02 5.60
C PHE A 104 6.65 1.08 4.45
N THR A 105 5.67 0.37 3.90
CA THR A 105 5.91 -0.72 2.94
C THR A 105 6.64 -0.27 1.67
N PRO A 106 6.27 0.82 0.96
CA PRO A 106 7.00 1.23 -0.24
C PRO A 106 8.46 1.61 0.06
N GLN A 107 8.75 2.19 1.23
CA GLN A 107 10.11 2.53 1.63
C GLN A 107 10.94 1.27 1.91
N LEU A 108 10.34 0.26 2.55
CA LEU A 108 10.99 -1.03 2.78
C LEU A 108 11.33 -1.72 1.46
N PHE A 109 10.42 -1.68 0.49
CA PHE A 109 10.63 -2.30 -0.82
C PHE A 109 11.78 -1.65 -1.58
N ILE A 110 11.92 -0.33 -1.56
CA ILE A 110 13.07 0.36 -2.18
C ILE A 110 14.42 -0.16 -1.65
N CYS A 111 14.48 -0.62 -0.40
CA CYS A 111 15.70 -1.16 0.21
C CYS A 111 15.96 -2.64 -0.12
N ALA A 112 15.12 -3.30 -0.91
CA ALA A 112 15.22 -4.73 -1.19
C ALA A 112 15.78 -5.00 -2.59
N ASP A 113 16.83 -5.83 -2.67
CA ASP A 113 17.41 -6.27 -3.95
C ASP A 113 16.75 -7.55 -4.48
N LYS A 114 16.27 -8.42 -3.59
CA LYS A 114 15.68 -9.72 -3.92
C LYS A 114 14.28 -9.87 -3.38
N VAL A 115 13.30 -9.52 -4.21
CA VAL A 115 11.86 -9.67 -3.90
C VAL A 115 11.29 -10.84 -4.68
N TYR A 116 10.64 -11.75 -3.98
CA TYR A 116 9.90 -12.88 -4.55
C TYR A 116 8.40 -12.71 -4.28
N ASN A 117 7.59 -12.76 -5.34
CA ASN A 117 6.14 -12.76 -5.23
C ASN A 117 5.61 -14.18 -5.45
N THR A 118 5.41 -14.92 -4.37
CA THR A 118 5.02 -16.33 -4.42
C THR A 118 3.57 -16.55 -4.83
N LYS A 119 2.69 -15.56 -4.62
CA LYS A 119 1.22 -15.66 -4.74
C LYS A 119 0.59 -16.82 -3.95
N VAL A 120 1.36 -17.44 -3.07
CA VAL A 120 0.87 -18.45 -2.17
C VAL A 120 -0.08 -17.83 -1.16
N GLN A 121 -1.25 -18.39 -0.95
CA GLN A 121 -2.17 -17.96 0.10
C GLN A 121 -1.68 -18.47 1.46
N ALA A 122 -0.77 -17.72 2.08
CA ALA A 122 -0.09 -18.12 3.32
C ALA A 122 -0.63 -17.43 4.58
N TYR A 123 -1.47 -16.43 4.43
CA TYR A 123 -2.02 -15.64 5.52
C TYR A 123 -3.54 -15.68 5.48
N PHE A 124 -4.17 -16.12 6.59
CA PHE A 124 -5.63 -16.14 6.71
C PHE A 124 -6.11 -14.83 7.34
N TYR A 125 -6.83 -14.03 6.55
CA TYR A 125 -7.44 -12.78 6.98
C TYR A 125 -8.87 -12.99 7.45
N ARG A 126 -9.12 -12.77 8.75
CA ARG A 126 -10.43 -12.92 9.35
C ARG A 126 -11.27 -11.65 9.16
N LYS A 127 -12.34 -11.76 8.35
CA LYS A 127 -13.30 -10.65 8.18
C LYS A 127 -14.14 -10.48 9.44
N ARG A 128 -14.04 -9.30 10.08
CA ARG A 128 -14.90 -8.90 11.21
C ARG A 128 -15.85 -7.79 10.80
N LYS A 129 -17.07 -7.81 11.36
CA LYS A 129 -18.07 -6.73 11.13
C LYS A 129 -17.63 -5.41 11.79
N GLU A 130 -16.88 -5.47 12.88
CA GLU A 130 -16.45 -4.31 13.69
C GLU A 130 -14.98 -3.92 13.40
N SER A 131 -14.58 -3.91 12.13
CA SER A 131 -13.23 -3.42 11.78
C SER A 131 -13.15 -1.90 11.95
N ILE A 132 -12.00 -1.43 12.46
CA ILE A 132 -11.67 0.01 12.61
C ILE A 132 -11.86 0.77 11.30
N THR A 133 -11.67 0.11 10.16
CA THR A 133 -11.86 0.67 8.82
C THR A 133 -13.32 0.99 8.47
N HIS A 134 -14.29 0.48 9.23
CA HIS A 134 -15.73 0.68 9.00
C HIS A 134 -16.37 1.78 9.87
N LYS A 135 -15.58 2.51 10.65
CA LYS A 135 -16.10 3.65 11.41
C LYS A 135 -16.59 4.75 10.46
N LYS A 136 -17.85 5.18 10.66
CA LYS A 136 -18.54 6.17 9.81
C LYS A 136 -18.62 7.57 10.43
N ASP A 137 -17.95 7.79 11.55
CA ASP A 137 -17.92 9.11 12.18
C ASP A 137 -17.19 10.13 11.31
N LYS A 138 -17.78 11.30 11.12
CA LYS A 138 -17.25 12.38 10.27
C LYS A 138 -15.85 12.82 10.69
N ARG A 139 -15.58 12.90 11.99
CA ARG A 139 -14.28 13.28 12.53
C ARG A 139 -13.21 12.23 12.18
N TRP A 140 -13.57 10.95 12.27
CA TRP A 140 -12.71 9.83 11.92
C TRP A 140 -12.39 9.81 10.41
N ILE A 141 -13.40 10.08 9.57
CA ILE A 141 -13.22 10.17 8.12
C ILE A 141 -12.23 11.28 7.76
N LEU A 142 -12.40 12.48 8.34
CA LEU A 142 -11.51 13.60 8.06
C LEU A 142 -10.08 13.33 8.53
N MET A 143 -9.89 12.74 9.72
CA MET A 143 -8.59 12.33 10.23
C MET A 143 -7.91 11.33 9.28
N ARG A 144 -8.63 10.30 8.84
CA ARG A 144 -8.13 9.32 7.88
C ARG A 144 -7.69 9.96 6.56
N LEU A 145 -8.46 10.91 6.05
CA LEU A 145 -8.12 11.62 4.82
C LEU A 145 -6.87 12.50 5.02
N GLN A 146 -6.75 13.17 6.16
CA GLN A 146 -5.57 13.98 6.49
C GLN A 146 -4.31 13.12 6.60
N ASP A 147 -4.38 11.98 7.28
CA ASP A 147 -3.25 11.05 7.40
C ASP A 147 -2.82 10.52 6.04
N THR A 148 -3.78 10.16 5.17
CA THR A 148 -3.48 9.71 3.80
C THR A 148 -2.78 10.82 2.99
N GLU A 149 -3.24 12.07 3.08
CA GLU A 149 -2.59 13.19 2.41
C GLU A 149 -1.16 13.40 2.94
N GLN A 150 -0.95 13.26 4.25
CA GLN A 150 0.37 13.36 4.86
C GLN A 150 1.31 12.25 4.37
N ILE A 151 0.84 11.00 4.29
CA ILE A 151 1.60 9.87 3.74
C ILE A 151 2.05 10.16 2.30
N ILE A 152 1.14 10.64 1.45
CA ILE A 152 1.44 11.01 0.06
C ILE A 152 2.56 12.05 0.00
N LYS A 153 2.47 13.10 0.84
CA LYS A 153 3.51 14.16 0.92
C LYS A 153 4.85 13.60 1.35
N THR A 154 4.87 12.80 2.41
CA THR A 154 6.09 12.16 2.93
C THR A 154 6.76 11.28 1.87
N LEU A 155 6.00 10.47 1.15
CA LEU A 155 6.55 9.60 0.10
C LEU A 155 7.05 10.41 -1.11
N GLN A 156 6.38 11.50 -1.47
CA GLN A 156 6.83 12.42 -2.53
C GLN A 156 8.16 13.08 -2.15
N ASP A 157 8.25 13.67 -0.96
CA ASP A 157 9.46 14.34 -0.48
C ASP A 157 10.66 13.38 -0.42
N LYS A 158 10.42 12.12 -0.03
CA LYS A 158 11.44 11.06 -0.07
C LYS A 158 11.84 10.66 -1.49
N ALA A 159 10.86 10.57 -2.41
CA ALA A 159 11.14 10.25 -3.81
C ALA A 159 12.08 11.26 -4.46
N ASP A 160 11.98 12.54 -4.11
CA ASP A 160 12.82 13.60 -4.66
C ASP A 160 14.31 13.45 -4.29
N LEU A 161 14.60 12.72 -3.21
CA LEU A 161 15.95 12.42 -2.73
C LEU A 161 16.52 11.09 -3.27
N MET A 162 15.71 10.31 -4.01
CA MET A 162 16.09 8.97 -4.49
C MET A 162 16.79 9.01 -5.85
N PRO A 163 17.62 8.00 -6.16
CA PRO A 163 18.12 7.74 -7.52
C PRO A 163 16.98 7.54 -8.51
N ALA A 164 17.22 7.78 -9.79
CA ALA A 164 16.17 7.83 -10.83
C ALA A 164 15.27 6.59 -10.88
N LYS A 165 15.83 5.38 -10.76
CA LYS A 165 15.08 4.10 -10.78
C LYS A 165 14.10 4.03 -9.60
N ASP A 166 14.58 4.30 -8.40
CA ASP A 166 13.80 4.24 -7.16
C ASP A 166 12.76 5.35 -7.11
N ARG A 167 13.14 6.56 -7.55
CA ARG A 167 12.23 7.70 -7.70
C ARG A 167 11.05 7.35 -8.59
N MET A 168 11.28 6.75 -9.77
CA MET A 168 10.18 6.39 -10.67
C MET A 168 9.22 5.37 -10.05
N ALA A 169 9.74 4.38 -9.33
CA ALA A 169 8.94 3.39 -8.61
C ALA A 169 8.12 4.04 -7.50
N MET A 170 8.74 4.90 -6.69
CA MET A 170 8.07 5.61 -5.61
C MET A 170 7.01 6.59 -6.15
N LEU A 171 7.31 7.37 -7.20
CA LEU A 171 6.35 8.31 -7.79
C LEU A 171 5.15 7.59 -8.43
N ARG A 172 5.32 6.37 -8.96
CA ARG A 172 4.18 5.54 -9.36
C ARG A 172 3.28 5.23 -8.17
N ARG A 173 3.86 4.85 -7.01
CA ARG A 173 3.09 4.60 -5.78
C ARG A 173 2.38 5.86 -5.30
N VAL A 174 3.07 6.99 -5.28
CA VAL A 174 2.50 8.30 -4.95
C VAL A 174 1.30 8.62 -5.84
N ALA A 175 1.41 8.43 -7.16
CA ALA A 175 0.31 8.69 -8.09
C ALA A 175 -0.91 7.78 -7.84
N GLN A 176 -0.67 6.49 -7.51
CA GLN A 176 -1.75 5.55 -7.16
C GLN A 176 -2.44 5.94 -5.85
N LEU A 177 -1.67 6.28 -4.82
CA LEU A 177 -2.22 6.76 -3.54
C LEU A 177 -2.98 8.07 -3.69
N THR A 178 -2.47 9.00 -4.52
CA THR A 178 -3.17 10.26 -4.82
C THR A 178 -4.52 9.99 -5.50
N MET A 179 -4.57 9.06 -6.44
CA MET A 179 -5.83 8.64 -7.06
C MET A 179 -6.80 8.06 -6.03
N ASP A 180 -6.34 7.13 -5.19
CA ASP A 180 -7.18 6.49 -4.16
C ASP A 180 -7.61 7.50 -3.09
N TYR A 181 -6.76 8.47 -2.76
CA TYR A 181 -7.10 9.58 -1.87
C TYR A 181 -8.23 10.43 -2.44
N ILE A 182 -8.12 10.91 -3.68
CA ILE A 182 -9.18 11.70 -4.34
C ILE A 182 -10.47 10.89 -4.43
N TYR A 183 -10.39 9.61 -4.78
CA TYR A 183 -11.55 8.71 -4.79
C TYR A 183 -12.21 8.64 -3.41
N ASN A 184 -11.44 8.46 -2.34
CA ASN A 184 -11.95 8.40 -0.97
C ASN A 184 -12.54 9.75 -0.53
N VAL A 185 -11.96 10.89 -0.90
CA VAL A 185 -12.56 12.22 -0.68
C VAL A 185 -13.95 12.27 -1.29
N ILE A 186 -14.12 11.86 -2.55
CA ILE A 186 -15.43 11.89 -3.23
C ILE A 186 -16.44 10.97 -2.52
N VAL A 187 -16.09 9.70 -2.27
CA VAL A 187 -17.07 8.71 -1.78
C VAL A 187 -17.40 8.85 -0.29
N LEU A 188 -16.51 9.48 0.50
CA LEU A 188 -16.67 9.63 1.93
C LEU A 188 -17.22 11.01 2.34
N THR A 189 -17.01 12.06 1.54
CA THR A 189 -17.47 13.40 1.92
C THR A 189 -18.66 13.89 1.10
N ARG A 190 -18.75 13.52 -0.18
CA ARG A 190 -19.73 14.06 -1.14
C ARG A 190 -19.75 15.59 -1.22
N ASP A 191 -18.69 16.22 -0.79
CA ASP A 191 -18.54 17.66 -0.70
C ASP A 191 -17.68 18.17 -1.86
N GLU A 192 -18.31 18.85 -2.81
CA GLU A 192 -17.61 19.41 -3.98
C GLU A 192 -16.64 20.54 -3.58
N GLN A 193 -16.97 21.33 -2.57
CA GLN A 193 -16.11 22.42 -2.10
C GLN A 193 -14.86 21.81 -1.44
N TYR A 194 -15.05 20.81 -0.59
CA TYR A 194 -13.93 20.09 0.03
C TYR A 194 -13.02 19.44 -1.02
N LEU A 195 -13.60 18.76 -2.03
CA LEU A 195 -12.84 18.18 -3.15
C LEU A 195 -12.03 19.24 -3.89
N ASN A 196 -12.60 20.40 -4.19
CA ASN A 196 -11.88 21.49 -4.87
C ASN A 196 -10.71 22.02 -4.03
N HIS A 197 -10.88 22.17 -2.72
CA HIS A 197 -9.79 22.51 -1.81
C HIS A 197 -8.67 21.45 -1.79
N VAL A 198 -9.04 20.16 -1.80
CA VAL A 198 -8.07 19.06 -1.89
C VAL A 198 -7.28 19.16 -3.20
N ILE A 199 -7.97 19.32 -4.33
CA ILE A 199 -7.32 19.45 -5.65
C ILE A 199 -6.34 20.64 -5.67
N LEU A 200 -6.72 21.79 -5.18
CA LEU A 200 -5.83 22.94 -5.10
C LEU A 200 -4.55 22.68 -4.27
N ARG A 201 -4.67 21.92 -3.17
CA ARG A 201 -3.49 21.53 -2.38
C ARG A 201 -2.58 20.56 -3.15
N LEU A 202 -3.17 19.60 -3.88
CA LEU A 202 -2.43 18.65 -4.70
C LEU A 202 -1.75 19.34 -5.90
N GLU A 203 -2.42 20.32 -6.53
CA GLU A 203 -1.84 21.14 -7.62
C GLU A 203 -0.59 21.91 -7.16
N LYS A 204 -0.66 22.55 -5.98
CA LYS A 204 0.49 23.25 -5.38
C LYS A 204 1.72 22.37 -5.18
N ARG A 205 1.53 21.07 -5.06
CA ARG A 205 2.61 20.07 -4.93
C ARG A 205 2.96 19.35 -6.23
N GLY A 206 2.31 19.69 -7.35
CA GLY A 206 2.50 19.00 -8.64
C GLY A 206 1.96 17.55 -8.66
N LEU A 207 1.08 17.21 -7.71
CA LEU A 207 0.43 15.89 -7.62
C LEU A 207 -0.88 15.83 -8.42
N PHE A 208 -1.40 16.97 -8.85
CA PHE A 208 -2.54 17.08 -9.75
C PHE A 208 -2.20 18.07 -10.88
N PRO A 209 -2.66 17.83 -12.13
CA PRO A 209 -3.47 16.68 -12.58
C PRO A 209 -2.75 15.32 -12.45
N LEU A 210 -3.52 14.25 -12.22
CA LEU A 210 -2.93 12.91 -12.16
C LEU A 210 -2.20 12.57 -13.46
N PRO A 211 -0.98 12.00 -13.40
CA PRO A 211 -0.20 11.68 -14.59
C PRO A 211 -0.93 10.70 -15.51
N LYS A 212 -0.87 10.94 -16.84
CA LYS A 212 -1.47 10.07 -17.84
C LYS A 212 -0.62 8.81 -18.02
N LYS A 213 -0.83 7.81 -17.16
CA LYS A 213 -0.07 6.54 -17.15
C LYS A 213 -1.03 5.33 -17.16
N ASN A 214 -0.56 4.22 -17.71
CA ASN A 214 -1.32 2.96 -17.79
C ASN A 214 -1.00 2.03 -16.60
N TYR A 215 -1.05 2.53 -15.37
CA TYR A 215 -0.75 1.71 -14.19
C TYR A 215 -1.77 0.58 -13.99
N THR A 216 -3.06 0.90 -14.12
CA THR A 216 -4.18 -0.05 -14.10
C THR A 216 -5.34 0.49 -14.95
N ARG A 217 -6.30 -0.38 -15.34
CA ARG A 217 -7.54 0.06 -16.00
C ARG A 217 -8.30 1.08 -15.14
N LYS A 218 -8.39 0.81 -13.82
CA LYS A 218 -9.04 1.72 -12.85
C LYS A 218 -8.35 3.08 -12.83
N TYR A 219 -7.01 3.10 -12.71
CA TYR A 219 -6.23 4.33 -12.69
C TYR A 219 -6.45 5.15 -13.98
N ARG A 220 -6.35 4.51 -15.13
CA ARG A 220 -6.50 5.17 -16.44
C ARG A 220 -7.87 5.82 -16.60
N LEU A 221 -8.96 5.10 -16.29
CA LEU A 221 -10.32 5.63 -16.39
C LEU A 221 -10.57 6.76 -15.39
N PHE A 222 -10.16 6.57 -14.14
CA PHE A 222 -10.36 7.57 -13.11
C PHE A 222 -9.55 8.84 -13.39
N SER A 223 -8.26 8.74 -13.76
CA SER A 223 -7.42 9.89 -14.09
C SER A 223 -7.95 10.68 -15.29
N ALA A 224 -8.48 10.00 -16.31
CA ALA A 224 -9.10 10.67 -17.45
C ALA A 224 -10.31 11.52 -17.04
N LEU A 225 -11.16 11.02 -16.15
CA LEU A 225 -12.34 11.74 -15.66
C LEU A 225 -11.98 12.85 -14.68
N ILE A 226 -11.19 12.54 -13.64
CA ILE A 226 -10.91 13.49 -12.56
C ILE A 226 -10.12 14.71 -13.02
N ASN A 227 -9.25 14.56 -14.01
CA ASN A 227 -8.45 15.63 -14.59
C ASN A 227 -9.29 16.66 -15.39
N SER A 228 -10.56 16.37 -15.69
CA SER A 228 -11.47 17.31 -16.37
C SER A 228 -12.56 17.82 -15.42
N GLY A 229 -12.95 19.09 -15.56
CA GLY A 229 -14.01 19.68 -14.74
C GLY A 229 -15.36 18.97 -14.92
N PHE A 230 -15.69 18.58 -16.15
CA PHE A 230 -16.90 17.80 -16.44
C PHE A 230 -16.85 16.39 -15.83
N GLY A 231 -15.73 15.69 -15.96
CA GLY A 231 -15.55 14.37 -15.38
C GLY A 231 -15.61 14.38 -13.85
N ARG A 232 -15.14 15.43 -13.18
CA ARG A 232 -15.29 15.61 -11.72
C ARG A 232 -16.76 15.61 -11.31
N LYS A 233 -17.61 16.35 -12.01
CA LYS A 233 -19.06 16.39 -11.72
C LYS A 233 -19.74 15.03 -11.93
N ILE A 234 -19.32 14.28 -12.96
CA ILE A 234 -19.79 12.90 -13.18
C ILE A 234 -19.38 12.02 -12.01
N LEU A 235 -18.11 12.01 -11.61
CA LEU A 235 -17.61 11.17 -10.52
C LEU A 235 -18.33 11.43 -9.19
N ILE A 236 -18.56 12.70 -8.84
CA ILE A 236 -19.31 13.07 -7.63
C ILE A 236 -20.73 12.49 -7.66
N ARG A 237 -21.39 12.44 -8.82
CA ARG A 237 -22.77 11.97 -8.93
C ARG A 237 -22.90 10.45 -9.03
N THR A 238 -21.93 9.77 -9.67
CA THR A 238 -22.05 8.36 -10.05
C THR A 238 -21.33 7.39 -9.12
N LEU A 239 -20.28 7.84 -8.43
CA LEU A 239 -19.58 6.96 -7.49
C LEU A 239 -20.49 6.58 -6.31
N PRO A 240 -20.37 5.34 -5.77
CA PRO A 240 -21.21 4.90 -4.64
C PRO A 240 -20.94 5.73 -3.38
N ASN A 241 -21.98 6.03 -2.63
CA ASN A 241 -21.85 6.59 -1.28
C ASN A 241 -21.41 5.47 -0.31
N ARG A 242 -20.38 5.73 0.49
CA ARG A 242 -19.86 4.78 1.49
C ARG A 242 -20.06 5.27 2.94
N HIS A 243 -21.03 6.20 3.12
CA HIS A 243 -21.48 6.58 4.46
C HIS A 243 -22.27 5.48 5.16
#